data_216bb61bfdac4304fc231dbf05ac5b02
#
_entry.id   216bb61bfdac4304fc231dbf05ac5b02
#
_cell.length_a   1.000
_cell.length_b   1.000
_cell.length_c   1.000
_cell.angle_alpha   90.00
_cell.angle_beta   90.00
_cell.angle_gamma   90.00
#
_symmetry.space_group_name_H-M   'P 1'
#
loop_
_entity.id
_entity.type
_entity.pdbx_description
1 polymer ?
#
loop_
_entity_poly.entity_id
_entity_poly.type
_entity_poly.pdbx_seq_one_letter_code
_entity_poly.pdbx_strand_id
1 'polypeptide(L)'
;MGEIRHMSEARRRKKRTSARPAPAKKRRPAVRYFDYSMLAVLVFLVCFGLIMLYSSSSYSALVKYSDSMYFLKRQVFFCGMGFFAMYWISQIDYHIYAKYAEKLYWFSIVLLFLVRLTPLGKEVNGAKRWIRLPMNQQLQPAEIVKLAVILLIPIILCQLGNRAHKKDGIVKVIIWGFGAAAGVYFLTSNLSSAIIVAGITVCLLFVVHPKTKPFMVLAGSGLTAAIIVVAMLNRMIQDAGSSGSFRLRRVLVW
;
A
#
# COMPACT_ATOMS: atom_id res chain seq x y z
N MET A 1 25.65 42.02 -54.40
CA MET A 1 25.54 41.42 -53.04
C MET A 1 24.17 40.80 -52.75
N GLY A 2 23.13 40.99 -53.56
CA GLY A 2 21.77 40.44 -53.37
C GLY A 2 21.60 38.98 -53.81
N GLU A 3 22.26 38.57 -54.89
CA GLU A 3 22.09 37.22 -55.46
C GLU A 3 22.60 36.09 -54.57
N ILE A 4 23.68 36.30 -53.79
CA ILE A 4 24.27 35.30 -52.94
C ILE A 4 23.35 35.01 -51.75
N ARG A 5 22.56 35.99 -51.26
CA ARG A 5 21.55 35.78 -50.22
C ARG A 5 20.37 34.94 -50.67
N HIS A 6 19.86 35.17 -51.88
CA HIS A 6 18.74 34.39 -52.46
C HIS A 6 19.10 32.93 -52.69
N MET A 7 20.33 32.63 -53.13
CA MET A 7 20.79 31.26 -53.29
C MET A 7 20.96 30.50 -51.96
N SER A 8 21.37 31.18 -50.90
CA SER A 8 21.52 30.56 -49.57
C SER A 8 20.16 30.25 -48.94
N GLU A 9 19.16 31.11 -49.13
CA GLU A 9 17.80 30.87 -48.64
C GLU A 9 17.07 29.78 -49.42
N ALA A 10 17.24 29.71 -50.73
CA ALA A 10 16.69 28.62 -51.57
C ALA A 10 17.28 27.25 -51.20
N ARG A 11 18.60 27.20 -50.89
CA ARG A 11 19.23 25.96 -50.39
C ARG A 11 18.72 25.55 -48.99
N ARG A 12 18.47 26.53 -48.08
CA ARG A 12 17.88 26.26 -46.74
C ARG A 12 16.43 25.78 -46.87
N ARG A 13 15.63 26.36 -47.76
CA ARG A 13 14.25 25.87 -48.02
C ARG A 13 14.25 24.46 -48.60
N LYS A 14 15.11 24.16 -49.60
CA LYS A 14 15.22 22.78 -50.14
C LYS A 14 15.68 21.74 -49.14
N LYS A 15 16.54 22.09 -48.17
CA LYS A 15 16.95 21.21 -47.08
C LYS A 15 15.83 20.97 -46.05
N ARG A 16 14.90 21.92 -45.84
CA ARG A 16 13.76 21.75 -44.96
C ARG A 16 12.65 20.88 -45.55
N THR A 17 12.47 20.91 -46.88
CA THR A 17 11.43 20.12 -47.56
C THR A 17 11.85 18.68 -47.86
N SER A 18 13.16 18.37 -47.81
CA SER A 18 13.68 17.02 -48.05
C SER A 18 13.88 16.20 -46.74
N ALA A 19 13.54 16.75 -45.60
CA ALA A 19 13.50 15.98 -44.36
C ALA A 19 12.28 15.06 -44.40
N ARG A 20 12.43 13.88 -45.03
CA ARG A 20 11.47 12.78 -44.91
C ARG A 20 11.14 12.58 -43.45
N PRO A 21 9.85 12.60 -43.04
CA PRO A 21 9.52 12.28 -41.67
C PRO A 21 10.09 10.90 -41.36
N ALA A 22 10.89 10.82 -40.30
CA ALA A 22 11.44 9.57 -39.83
C ALA A 22 10.28 8.54 -39.69
N PRO A 23 10.42 7.32 -40.21
CA PRO A 23 9.35 6.34 -40.12
C PRO A 23 8.98 6.20 -38.66
N ALA A 24 7.70 6.42 -38.37
CA ALA A 24 7.16 6.26 -37.04
C ALA A 24 7.59 4.88 -36.53
N LYS A 25 8.47 4.84 -35.50
CA LYS A 25 8.88 3.58 -34.89
C LYS A 25 7.60 2.87 -34.49
N LYS A 26 7.25 1.80 -35.25
CA LYS A 26 6.18 0.88 -34.88
C LYS A 26 6.44 0.49 -33.42
N ARG A 27 5.59 0.96 -32.51
CA ARG A 27 5.65 0.53 -31.10
C ARG A 27 5.55 -0.97 -31.12
N ARG A 28 6.64 -1.65 -30.79
CA ARG A 28 6.60 -3.12 -30.60
C ARG A 28 5.50 -3.39 -29.59
N PRO A 29 4.62 -4.36 -29.82
CA PRO A 29 3.63 -4.72 -28.83
C PRO A 29 4.38 -5.01 -27.52
N ALA A 30 3.93 -4.39 -26.44
CA ALA A 30 4.52 -4.61 -25.13
C ALA A 30 4.38 -6.09 -24.81
N VAL A 31 5.48 -6.81 -24.78
CA VAL A 31 5.49 -8.23 -24.38
C VAL A 31 5.10 -8.23 -22.91
N ARG A 32 3.95 -8.81 -22.59
CA ARG A 32 3.49 -8.96 -21.20
C ARG A 32 4.36 -10.04 -20.57
N TYR A 33 5.32 -9.62 -19.75
CA TYR A 33 6.08 -10.54 -18.92
C TYR A 33 5.29 -10.83 -17.66
N PHE A 34 5.06 -12.09 -17.39
CA PHE A 34 4.48 -12.55 -16.12
C PHE A 34 5.61 -12.98 -15.20
N ASP A 35 5.67 -12.40 -14.02
CA ASP A 35 6.70 -12.73 -13.04
C ASP A 35 6.28 -13.99 -12.25
N TYR A 36 6.75 -15.14 -12.74
CA TYR A 36 6.49 -16.44 -12.09
C TYR A 36 7.15 -16.55 -10.73
N SER A 37 8.30 -15.88 -10.50
CA SER A 37 8.99 -15.90 -9.21
C SER A 37 8.16 -15.24 -8.13
N MET A 38 7.60 -14.08 -8.44
CA MET A 38 6.69 -13.37 -7.53
C MET A 38 5.43 -14.18 -7.25
N LEU A 39 4.84 -14.83 -8.27
CA LEU A 39 3.69 -15.70 -8.09
C LEU A 39 4.03 -16.91 -7.20
N ALA A 40 5.16 -17.55 -7.40
CA ALA A 40 5.58 -18.71 -6.60
C ALA A 40 5.74 -18.33 -5.12
N VAL A 41 6.38 -17.19 -4.82
CA VAL A 41 6.50 -16.68 -3.45
C VAL A 41 5.14 -16.37 -2.85
N LEU A 42 4.22 -15.75 -3.60
CA LEU A 42 2.88 -15.45 -3.15
C LEU A 42 2.10 -16.74 -2.81
N VAL A 43 2.12 -17.72 -3.69
CA VAL A 43 1.46 -19.02 -3.47
C VAL A 43 2.04 -19.72 -2.23
N PHE A 44 3.37 -19.73 -2.10
CA PHE A 44 4.03 -20.29 -0.92
C PHE A 44 3.56 -19.62 0.38
N LEU A 45 3.54 -18.28 0.41
CA LEU A 45 3.10 -17.52 1.59
C LEU A 45 1.63 -17.77 1.91
N VAL A 46 0.76 -17.88 0.90
CA VAL A 46 -0.66 -18.18 1.11
C VAL A 46 -0.83 -19.60 1.65
N CYS A 47 -0.16 -20.60 1.08
CA CYS A 47 -0.21 -21.97 1.58
C CYS A 47 0.29 -22.08 3.02
N PHE A 48 1.42 -21.43 3.32
CA PHE A 48 1.95 -21.38 4.68
C PHE A 48 0.95 -20.71 5.65
N GLY A 49 0.34 -19.59 5.24
CA GLY A 49 -0.68 -18.88 6.01
C GLY A 49 -1.90 -19.74 6.29
N LEU A 50 -2.37 -20.56 5.32
CA LEU A 50 -3.49 -21.48 5.49
C LEU A 50 -3.16 -22.59 6.49
N ILE A 51 -1.95 -23.16 6.45
CA ILE A 51 -1.47 -24.17 7.40
C ILE A 51 -1.45 -23.59 8.82
N MET A 52 -0.86 -22.39 8.97
CA MET A 52 -0.80 -21.72 10.27
C MET A 52 -2.18 -21.34 10.80
N LEU A 53 -3.10 -20.91 9.92
CA LEU A 53 -4.48 -20.62 10.29
C LEU A 53 -5.17 -21.89 10.84
N TYR A 54 -5.04 -23.01 10.15
CA TYR A 54 -5.62 -24.27 10.61
C TYR A 54 -5.06 -24.67 11.97
N SER A 55 -3.73 -24.64 12.12
CA SER A 55 -3.08 -25.01 13.38
C SER A 55 -3.54 -24.17 14.57
N SER A 56 -3.68 -22.84 14.37
CA SER A 56 -4.03 -21.93 15.47
C SER A 56 -5.52 -21.84 15.77
N SER A 57 -6.39 -22.14 14.78
CA SER A 57 -7.84 -21.92 14.91
C SER A 57 -8.68 -23.18 14.98
N SER A 58 -8.11 -24.36 14.75
CA SER A 58 -8.85 -25.64 14.69
C SER A 58 -9.63 -25.95 15.98
N TYR A 59 -9.00 -25.77 17.13
CA TYR A 59 -9.66 -25.98 18.44
C TYR A 59 -10.80 -24.98 18.66
N SER A 60 -10.56 -23.71 18.41
CA SER A 60 -11.58 -22.65 18.58
C SER A 60 -12.75 -22.83 17.61
N ALA A 61 -12.48 -23.34 16.40
CA ALA A 61 -13.49 -23.65 15.40
C ALA A 61 -14.36 -24.85 15.84
N LEU A 62 -13.73 -25.90 16.38
CA LEU A 62 -14.41 -27.06 16.87
C LEU A 62 -15.38 -26.73 18.02
N VAL A 63 -14.92 -25.96 19.00
CA VAL A 63 -15.73 -25.55 20.16
C VAL A 63 -16.89 -24.64 19.75
N LYS A 64 -16.69 -23.73 18.79
CA LYS A 64 -17.69 -22.71 18.46
C LYS A 64 -18.64 -23.10 17.34
N TYR A 65 -18.19 -23.91 16.38
CA TYR A 65 -18.92 -24.27 15.15
C TYR A 65 -19.06 -25.76 14.94
N SER A 66 -18.55 -26.60 15.85
CA SER A 66 -18.55 -28.09 15.74
C SER A 66 -17.86 -28.62 14.46
N ASP A 67 -17.03 -27.77 13.81
CA ASP A 67 -16.24 -28.11 12.62
C ASP A 67 -14.86 -27.52 12.74
N SER A 68 -13.83 -28.33 12.91
CA SER A 68 -12.42 -27.87 13.03
C SER A 68 -11.91 -27.17 11.77
N MET A 69 -12.52 -27.46 10.61
CA MET A 69 -12.12 -26.88 9.33
C MET A 69 -12.92 -25.63 8.92
N TYR A 70 -13.83 -25.15 9.76
CA TYR A 70 -14.73 -24.03 9.43
C TYR A 70 -13.99 -22.80 8.92
N PHE A 71 -12.98 -22.33 9.65
CA PHE A 71 -12.19 -21.15 9.25
C PHE A 71 -11.33 -21.44 8.03
N LEU A 72 -10.74 -22.64 7.92
CA LEU A 72 -9.92 -23.02 6.78
C LEU A 72 -10.72 -23.04 5.48
N LYS A 73 -11.88 -23.70 5.45
CA LYS A 73 -12.76 -23.74 4.27
C LYS A 73 -13.13 -22.35 3.79
N ARG A 74 -13.50 -21.48 4.72
CA ARG A 74 -13.84 -20.08 4.41
C ARG A 74 -12.63 -19.30 3.86
N GLN A 75 -11.45 -19.49 4.44
CA GLN A 75 -10.24 -18.82 3.99
C GLN A 75 -9.78 -19.30 2.61
N VAL A 76 -9.81 -20.61 2.35
CA VAL A 76 -9.50 -21.17 1.02
C VAL A 76 -10.42 -20.61 -0.05
N PHE A 77 -11.72 -20.49 0.23
CA PHE A 77 -12.68 -19.88 -0.69
C PHE A 77 -12.30 -18.43 -1.02
N PHE A 78 -12.00 -17.61 0.01
CA PHE A 78 -11.58 -16.21 -0.22
C PHE A 78 -10.21 -16.11 -0.90
N CYS A 79 -9.26 -16.99 -0.62
CA CYS A 79 -8.01 -17.07 -1.35
C CYS A 79 -8.22 -17.36 -2.83
N GLY A 80 -9.09 -18.33 -3.15
CA GLY A 80 -9.45 -18.63 -4.55
C GLY A 80 -10.06 -17.41 -5.26
N MET A 81 -11.01 -16.73 -4.61
CA MET A 81 -11.56 -15.46 -5.14
C MET A 81 -10.48 -14.39 -5.31
N GLY A 82 -9.55 -14.29 -4.36
CA GLY A 82 -8.44 -13.35 -4.42
C GLY A 82 -7.50 -13.61 -5.61
N PHE A 83 -7.11 -14.85 -5.84
CA PHE A 83 -6.30 -15.25 -7.00
C PHE A 83 -7.03 -14.99 -8.33
N PHE A 84 -8.34 -15.28 -8.37
CA PHE A 84 -9.16 -14.98 -9.53
C PHE A 84 -9.22 -13.47 -9.81
N ALA A 85 -9.49 -12.67 -8.79
CA ALA A 85 -9.50 -11.21 -8.90
C ALA A 85 -8.12 -10.67 -9.32
N MET A 86 -7.03 -11.20 -8.75
CA MET A 86 -5.66 -10.82 -9.11
C MET A 86 -5.40 -11.09 -10.61
N TYR A 87 -5.79 -12.25 -11.11
CA TYR A 87 -5.65 -12.58 -12.52
C TYR A 87 -6.39 -11.59 -13.42
N TRP A 88 -7.66 -11.29 -13.12
CA TRP A 88 -8.46 -10.32 -13.88
C TRP A 88 -7.88 -8.91 -13.82
N ILE A 89 -7.49 -8.46 -12.63
CA ILE A 89 -6.89 -7.14 -12.42
C ILE A 89 -5.57 -7.01 -13.19
N SER A 90 -4.76 -8.08 -13.27
CA SER A 90 -3.50 -8.07 -14.01
C SER A 90 -3.66 -7.91 -15.52
N GLN A 91 -4.86 -8.20 -16.08
CA GLN A 91 -5.16 -8.02 -17.50
C GLN A 91 -5.51 -6.57 -17.86
N ILE A 92 -5.89 -5.76 -16.86
CA ILE A 92 -6.29 -4.37 -17.05
C ILE A 92 -5.04 -3.48 -17.17
N ASP A 93 -5.07 -2.51 -18.07
CA ASP A 93 -3.97 -1.55 -18.24
C ASP A 93 -3.84 -0.66 -16.99
N TYR A 94 -2.63 -0.58 -16.45
CA TYR A 94 -2.32 0.22 -15.27
C TYR A 94 -2.64 1.73 -15.43
N HIS A 95 -2.69 2.24 -16.66
CA HIS A 95 -3.08 3.63 -16.92
C HIS A 95 -4.51 3.94 -16.46
N ILE A 96 -5.39 2.93 -16.46
CA ILE A 96 -6.76 3.08 -15.94
C ILE A 96 -6.72 3.29 -14.44
N TYR A 97 -5.92 2.49 -13.72
CA TYR A 97 -5.74 2.66 -12.28
C TYR A 97 -5.12 4.01 -11.94
N ALA A 98 -4.13 4.45 -12.74
CA ALA A 98 -3.50 5.75 -12.58
C ALA A 98 -4.51 6.91 -12.65
N LYS A 99 -5.48 6.83 -13.58
CA LYS A 99 -6.52 7.85 -13.75
C LYS A 99 -7.46 7.96 -12.54
N TYR A 100 -7.71 6.84 -11.86
CA TYR A 100 -8.66 6.79 -10.74
C TYR A 100 -7.99 6.78 -9.36
N ALA A 101 -6.67 6.74 -9.27
CA ALA A 101 -5.95 6.61 -8.00
C ALA A 101 -6.24 7.75 -7.01
N GLU A 102 -6.30 8.99 -7.48
CA GLU A 102 -6.65 10.14 -6.63
C GLU A 102 -8.09 10.06 -6.11
N LYS A 103 -9.02 9.64 -6.94
CA LYS A 103 -10.43 9.44 -6.53
C LYS A 103 -10.53 8.32 -5.51
N LEU A 104 -9.79 7.21 -5.71
CA LEU A 104 -9.74 6.09 -4.76
C LEU A 104 -9.16 6.54 -3.41
N TYR A 105 -8.15 7.40 -3.42
CA TYR A 105 -7.56 7.94 -2.21
C TYR A 105 -8.59 8.76 -1.41
N TRP A 106 -9.25 9.73 -2.04
CA TRP A 106 -10.28 10.53 -1.38
C TRP A 106 -11.45 9.68 -0.93
N PHE A 107 -11.88 8.72 -1.73
CA PHE A 107 -12.90 7.75 -1.33
C PHE A 107 -12.50 6.97 -0.09
N SER A 108 -11.24 6.52 0.01
CA SER A 108 -10.75 5.80 1.17
C SER A 108 -10.71 6.67 2.44
N ILE A 109 -10.37 7.96 2.30
CA ILE A 109 -10.43 8.92 3.41
C ILE A 109 -11.87 9.14 3.88
N VAL A 110 -12.82 9.28 2.95
CA VAL A 110 -14.26 9.39 3.29
C VAL A 110 -14.73 8.14 4.05
N LEU A 111 -14.30 6.94 3.65
CA LEU A 111 -14.63 5.70 4.36
C LEU A 111 -14.08 5.68 5.80
N LEU A 112 -12.88 6.23 6.04
CA LEU A 112 -12.34 6.37 7.40
C LEU A 112 -13.23 7.27 8.27
N PHE A 113 -13.66 8.41 7.73
CA PHE A 113 -14.60 9.29 8.44
C PHE A 113 -15.95 8.61 8.68
N LEU A 114 -16.45 7.87 7.70
CA LEU A 114 -17.72 7.16 7.82
C LEU A 114 -17.71 6.18 9.01
N VAL A 115 -16.63 5.39 9.17
CA VAL A 115 -16.48 4.45 10.30
C VAL A 115 -16.49 5.17 11.63
N ARG A 116 -15.84 6.33 11.71
CA ARG A 116 -15.74 7.09 12.96
C ARG A 116 -17.05 7.74 13.36
N LEU A 117 -17.73 8.39 12.39
CA LEU A 117 -18.86 9.27 12.63
C LEU A 117 -20.21 8.56 12.58
N THR A 118 -20.30 7.38 11.94
CA THR A 118 -21.58 6.69 11.77
C THR A 118 -21.72 5.47 12.68
N PRO A 119 -22.95 5.04 12.98
CA PRO A 119 -23.24 3.83 13.75
C PRO A 119 -22.90 2.54 12.98
N LEU A 120 -22.59 2.63 11.68
CA LEU A 120 -22.15 1.49 10.84
C LEU A 120 -20.81 0.90 11.29
N GLY A 121 -20.01 1.68 12.03
CA GLY A 121 -18.76 1.24 12.61
C GLY A 121 -18.97 0.18 13.68
N LYS A 122 -18.45 -1.04 13.46
CA LYS A 122 -18.41 -2.09 14.48
C LYS A 122 -17.26 -1.83 15.43
N GLU A 123 -17.58 -1.73 16.71
CA GLU A 123 -16.58 -1.66 17.75
C GLU A 123 -16.09 -3.06 18.11
N VAL A 124 -14.77 -3.24 18.02
CA VAL A 124 -14.10 -4.47 18.40
C VAL A 124 -12.90 -4.08 19.27
N ASN A 125 -12.85 -4.62 20.48
CA ASN A 125 -11.79 -4.32 21.47
C ASN A 125 -11.63 -2.81 21.80
N GLY A 126 -12.74 -2.07 21.86
CA GLY A 126 -12.74 -0.64 22.21
C GLY A 126 -12.37 0.30 21.07
N ALA A 127 -12.29 -0.18 19.82
CA ALA A 127 -12.03 0.67 18.65
C ALA A 127 -12.97 0.35 17.49
N LYS A 128 -13.49 1.40 16.85
CA LYS A 128 -14.32 1.27 15.62
C LYS A 128 -13.39 1.16 14.42
N ARG A 129 -13.20 -0.06 13.90
CA ARG A 129 -12.25 -0.35 12.80
C ARG A 129 -12.91 -0.96 11.58
N TRP A 130 -14.12 -1.50 11.72
CA TRP A 130 -14.80 -2.31 10.73
C TRP A 130 -16.16 -1.72 10.37
N ILE A 131 -16.51 -1.76 9.09
CA ILE A 131 -17.87 -1.47 8.60
C ILE A 131 -18.61 -2.79 8.51
N ARG A 132 -19.82 -2.84 9.06
CA ARG A 132 -20.72 -3.98 8.86
C ARG A 132 -21.30 -3.92 7.45
N LEU A 133 -21.09 -4.98 6.69
CA LEU A 133 -21.70 -5.20 5.39
C LEU A 133 -22.84 -6.22 5.50
N PRO A 134 -23.78 -6.23 4.54
CA PRO A 134 -24.77 -7.29 4.42
C PRO A 134 -24.09 -8.69 4.44
N MET A 135 -24.85 -9.73 4.78
CA MET A 135 -24.36 -11.11 4.87
C MET A 135 -23.29 -11.35 5.96
N ASN A 136 -23.31 -10.54 7.04
CA ASN A 136 -22.37 -10.65 8.17
C ASN A 136 -20.89 -10.49 7.77
N GLN A 137 -20.62 -9.84 6.64
CA GLN A 137 -19.27 -9.49 6.21
C GLN A 137 -18.79 -8.22 6.92
N GLN A 138 -17.47 -8.05 6.99
CA GLN A 138 -16.84 -6.89 7.61
C GLN A 138 -15.79 -6.32 6.66
N LEU A 139 -15.86 -5.03 6.39
CA LEU A 139 -14.87 -4.30 5.59
C LEU A 139 -14.04 -3.42 6.51
N GLN A 140 -12.72 -3.47 6.38
CA GLN A 140 -11.83 -2.57 7.09
C GLN A 140 -11.38 -1.45 6.14
N PRO A 141 -11.77 -0.19 6.35
CA PRO A 141 -11.36 0.91 5.47
C PRO A 141 -9.86 1.10 5.35
N ALA A 142 -9.10 0.78 6.39
CA ALA A 142 -7.64 0.85 6.35
C ALA A 142 -7.02 -0.04 5.25
N GLU A 143 -7.67 -1.15 4.87
CA GLU A 143 -7.23 -1.99 3.74
C GLU A 143 -7.34 -1.23 2.41
N ILE A 144 -8.43 -0.48 2.23
CA ILE A 144 -8.64 0.34 1.03
C ILE A 144 -7.64 1.49 0.99
N VAL A 145 -7.32 2.11 2.15
CA VAL A 145 -6.29 3.15 2.23
C VAL A 145 -4.92 2.62 1.78
N LYS A 146 -4.54 1.41 2.18
CA LYS A 146 -3.27 0.79 1.74
C LYS A 146 -3.22 0.68 0.21
N LEU A 147 -4.29 0.17 -0.41
CA LEU A 147 -4.38 0.07 -1.86
C LEU A 147 -4.33 1.45 -2.54
N ALA A 148 -5.05 2.43 -2.00
CA ALA A 148 -5.05 3.79 -2.53
C ALA A 148 -3.67 4.43 -2.49
N VAL A 149 -2.92 4.25 -1.38
CA VAL A 149 -1.56 4.79 -1.22
C VAL A 149 -0.57 4.09 -2.17
N ILE A 150 -0.66 2.75 -2.32
CA ILE A 150 0.18 1.99 -3.25
C ILE A 150 -0.02 2.45 -4.69
N LEU A 151 -1.23 2.85 -5.08
CA LEU A 151 -1.52 3.35 -6.42
C LEU A 151 -1.15 4.82 -6.58
N LEU A 152 -1.48 5.68 -5.62
CA LEU A 152 -1.33 7.12 -5.75
C LEU A 152 0.12 7.59 -5.67
N ILE A 153 0.91 7.06 -4.73
CA ILE A 153 2.29 7.56 -4.51
C ILE A 153 3.18 7.36 -5.74
N PRO A 154 3.23 6.20 -6.42
CA PRO A 154 4.01 6.05 -7.64
C PRO A 154 3.59 7.03 -8.74
N ILE A 155 2.30 7.33 -8.85
CA ILE A 155 1.79 8.29 -9.83
C ILE A 155 2.30 9.69 -9.52
N ILE A 156 2.24 10.14 -8.26
CA ILE A 156 2.79 11.42 -7.82
C ILE A 156 4.30 11.48 -8.12
N LEU A 157 5.03 10.41 -7.83
CA LEU A 157 6.46 10.32 -8.10
C LEU A 157 6.78 10.42 -9.61
N CYS A 158 6.01 9.72 -10.46
CA CYS A 158 6.13 9.80 -11.91
C CYS A 158 5.82 11.20 -12.45
N GLN A 159 4.78 11.86 -11.93
CA GLN A 159 4.42 13.23 -12.31
C GLN A 159 5.49 14.26 -11.90
N LEU A 160 6.14 14.05 -10.77
CA LEU A 160 7.23 14.92 -10.30
C LEU A 160 8.52 14.75 -11.12
N GLY A 161 8.76 13.58 -11.71
CA GLY A 161 9.96 13.27 -12.49
C GLY A 161 11.23 13.65 -11.73
N ASN A 162 12.09 14.50 -12.34
CA ASN A 162 13.34 14.96 -11.71
C ASN A 162 13.12 15.79 -10.43
N ARG A 163 11.91 16.31 -10.18
CA ARG A 163 11.59 17.03 -8.94
C ARG A 163 11.32 16.07 -7.78
N ALA A 164 11.09 14.79 -8.02
CA ALA A 164 10.89 13.78 -6.98
C ALA A 164 12.09 13.67 -6.03
N HIS A 165 13.31 13.97 -6.52
CA HIS A 165 14.54 13.98 -5.73
C HIS A 165 14.78 15.29 -4.95
N LYS A 166 14.02 16.34 -5.25
CA LYS A 166 14.11 17.61 -4.54
C LYS A 166 13.27 17.59 -3.27
N LYS A 167 13.60 18.45 -2.31
CA LYS A 167 12.90 18.56 -1.03
C LYS A 167 11.39 18.72 -1.20
N ASP A 168 10.95 19.54 -2.14
CA ASP A 168 9.52 19.79 -2.39
C ASP A 168 8.76 18.53 -2.85
N GLY A 169 9.41 17.69 -3.68
CA GLY A 169 8.83 16.43 -4.14
C GLY A 169 8.70 15.42 -3.00
N ILE A 170 9.76 15.29 -2.20
CA ILE A 170 9.75 14.41 -1.02
C ILE A 170 8.68 14.85 -0.02
N VAL A 171 8.61 16.14 0.28
CA VAL A 171 7.59 16.69 1.20
C VAL A 171 6.18 16.40 0.69
N LYS A 172 5.93 16.57 -0.61
CA LYS A 172 4.63 16.28 -1.20
C LYS A 172 4.24 14.80 -0.98
N VAL A 173 5.14 13.86 -1.24
CA VAL A 173 4.89 12.42 -1.03
C VAL A 173 4.67 12.10 0.45
N ILE A 174 5.45 12.71 1.34
CA ILE A 174 5.29 12.56 2.78
C ILE A 174 3.91 13.05 3.23
N ILE A 175 3.46 14.19 2.78
CA ILE A 175 2.15 14.74 3.15
C ILE A 175 1.04 13.78 2.74
N TRP A 176 1.04 13.25 1.51
CA TRP A 176 0.01 12.32 1.06
C TRP A 176 0.06 10.97 1.78
N GLY A 177 1.25 10.39 1.93
CA GLY A 177 1.40 9.06 2.54
C GLY A 177 1.24 9.07 4.06
N PHE A 178 1.95 9.95 4.76
CA PHE A 178 1.84 10.07 6.21
C PHE A 178 0.52 10.73 6.64
N GLY A 179 -0.06 11.60 5.80
CA GLY A 179 -1.42 12.11 6.01
C GLY A 179 -2.45 10.99 6.04
N ALA A 180 -2.36 10.02 5.09
CA ALA A 180 -3.19 8.83 5.11
C ALA A 180 -2.95 7.95 6.35
N ALA A 181 -1.68 7.73 6.73
CA ALA A 181 -1.32 6.96 7.93
C ALA A 181 -1.87 7.62 9.21
N ALA A 182 -1.75 8.93 9.33
CA ALA A 182 -2.32 9.69 10.43
C ALA A 182 -3.86 9.59 10.46
N GLY A 183 -4.51 9.70 9.29
CA GLY A 183 -5.94 9.49 9.14
C GLY A 183 -6.38 8.11 9.66
N VAL A 184 -5.67 7.05 9.27
CA VAL A 184 -5.93 5.69 9.77
C VAL A 184 -5.77 5.63 11.29
N TYR A 185 -4.70 6.20 11.84
CA TYR A 185 -4.46 6.16 13.28
C TYR A 185 -5.53 6.91 14.08
N PHE A 186 -5.77 8.18 13.74
CA PHE A 186 -6.67 9.03 14.52
C PHE A 186 -8.15 8.68 14.35
N LEU A 187 -8.57 8.25 13.16
CA LEU A 187 -9.98 7.94 12.90
C LEU A 187 -10.37 6.52 13.30
N THR A 188 -9.47 5.55 13.21
CA THR A 188 -9.81 4.14 13.51
C THR A 188 -9.05 3.55 14.70
N SER A 189 -8.18 4.33 15.35
CA SER A 189 -7.31 3.87 16.46
C SER A 189 -6.55 2.57 16.11
N ASN A 190 -6.11 2.46 14.85
CA ASN A 190 -5.44 1.29 14.30
C ASN A 190 -3.96 1.60 14.02
N LEU A 191 -3.14 1.45 15.05
CA LEU A 191 -1.70 1.72 14.97
C LEU A 191 -1.01 0.79 13.97
N SER A 192 -1.34 -0.50 13.95
CA SER A 192 -0.71 -1.48 13.05
C SER A 192 -0.88 -1.11 11.58
N SER A 193 -2.12 -0.79 11.17
CA SER A 193 -2.39 -0.37 9.78
C SER A 193 -1.74 0.98 9.45
N ALA A 194 -1.70 1.92 10.39
CA ALA A 194 -1.02 3.20 10.20
C ALA A 194 0.49 3.02 9.96
N ILE A 195 1.15 2.16 10.73
CA ILE A 195 2.57 1.82 10.54
C ILE A 195 2.79 1.19 9.17
N ILE A 196 1.91 0.29 8.72
CA ILE A 196 2.01 -0.33 7.39
C ILE A 196 1.89 0.73 6.29
N VAL A 197 0.92 1.64 6.37
CA VAL A 197 0.74 2.72 5.38
C VAL A 197 1.95 3.65 5.34
N ALA A 198 2.49 4.03 6.51
CA ALA A 198 3.71 4.81 6.61
C ALA A 198 4.91 4.05 6.02
N GLY A 199 5.04 2.76 6.33
CA GLY A 199 6.08 1.88 5.79
C GLY A 199 6.03 1.76 4.26
N ILE A 200 4.84 1.58 3.68
CA ILE A 200 4.64 1.59 2.23
C ILE A 200 5.15 2.90 1.62
N THR A 201 4.82 4.04 2.24
CA THR A 201 5.26 5.36 1.76
C THR A 201 6.78 5.49 1.78
N VAL A 202 7.42 5.06 2.87
CA VAL A 202 8.88 5.08 3.00
C VAL A 202 9.54 4.15 1.99
N CYS A 203 9.02 2.93 1.81
CA CYS A 203 9.54 1.98 0.82
C CYS A 203 9.46 2.54 -0.62
N LEU A 204 8.35 3.16 -0.99
CA LEU A 204 8.18 3.75 -2.32
C LEU A 204 9.12 4.95 -2.53
N LEU A 205 9.32 5.79 -1.50
CA LEU A 205 10.32 6.85 -1.54
C LEU A 205 11.75 6.30 -1.66
N PHE A 206 12.06 5.23 -0.93
CA PHE A 206 13.37 4.59 -0.98
C PHE A 206 13.72 4.08 -2.38
N VAL A 207 12.78 3.45 -3.07
CA VAL A 207 12.97 2.92 -4.43
C VAL A 207 13.32 4.03 -5.43
N VAL A 208 12.75 5.21 -5.25
CA VAL A 208 12.95 6.34 -6.19
C VAL A 208 14.18 7.17 -5.83
N HIS A 209 14.56 7.27 -4.56
CA HIS A 209 15.58 8.20 -4.11
C HIS A 209 17.00 7.63 -4.27
N PRO A 210 17.94 8.35 -4.93
CA PRO A 210 19.29 7.83 -5.20
C PRO A 210 20.18 7.70 -3.95
N LYS A 211 19.84 8.42 -2.86
CA LYS A 211 20.61 8.36 -1.59
C LYS A 211 19.92 7.47 -0.60
N THR A 212 20.49 6.30 -0.35
CA THR A 212 19.94 5.29 0.58
C THR A 212 20.26 5.56 2.05
N LYS A 213 21.34 6.32 2.34
CA LYS A 213 21.79 6.59 3.71
C LYS A 213 20.71 7.13 4.65
N PRO A 214 19.88 8.16 4.31
CA PRO A 214 18.87 8.67 5.21
C PRO A 214 17.78 7.64 5.55
N PHE A 215 17.48 6.75 4.61
CA PHE A 215 16.49 5.69 4.83
C PHE A 215 17.03 4.58 5.74
N MET A 216 18.31 4.23 5.61
CA MET A 216 18.95 3.27 6.52
C MET A 216 19.01 3.83 7.95
N VAL A 217 19.31 5.12 8.11
CA VAL A 217 19.27 5.80 9.41
C VAL A 217 17.84 5.79 9.97
N LEU A 218 16.83 6.10 9.15
CA LEU A 218 15.44 6.09 9.57
C LEU A 218 14.98 4.67 9.97
N ALA A 219 15.33 3.66 9.20
CA ALA A 219 15.00 2.27 9.53
C ALA A 219 15.71 1.82 10.82
N GLY A 220 17.01 2.13 10.97
CA GLY A 220 17.78 1.83 12.17
C GLY A 220 17.23 2.54 13.40
N SER A 221 16.92 3.83 13.31
CA SER A 221 16.32 4.59 14.42
C SER A 221 14.93 4.10 14.79
N GLY A 222 14.10 3.73 13.81
CA GLY A 222 12.79 3.14 14.04
C GLY A 222 12.88 1.79 14.75
N LEU A 223 13.81 0.94 14.35
CA LEU A 223 14.06 -0.36 14.98
C LEU A 223 14.56 -0.19 16.42
N THR A 224 15.53 0.70 16.64
CA THR A 224 16.05 0.97 18.00
C THR A 224 14.97 1.57 18.91
N ALA A 225 14.14 2.49 18.41
CA ALA A 225 13.01 3.03 19.15
C ALA A 225 12.00 1.92 19.52
N ALA A 226 11.68 1.02 18.58
CA ALA A 226 10.80 -0.11 18.85
C ALA A 226 11.37 -1.05 19.93
N ILE A 227 12.66 -1.37 19.88
CA ILE A 227 13.34 -2.19 20.90
C ILE A 227 13.30 -1.50 22.27
N ILE A 228 13.57 -0.20 22.33
CA ILE A 228 13.52 0.57 23.57
C ILE A 228 12.10 0.55 24.16
N VAL A 229 11.06 0.78 23.34
CA VAL A 229 9.66 0.74 23.80
C VAL A 229 9.30 -0.64 24.33
N VAL A 230 9.67 -1.72 23.63
CA VAL A 230 9.44 -3.10 24.10
C VAL A 230 10.18 -3.36 25.42
N ALA A 231 11.43 -2.94 25.52
CA ALA A 231 12.22 -3.10 26.76
C ALA A 231 11.61 -2.31 27.93
N MET A 232 11.16 -1.07 27.68
CA MET A 232 10.45 -0.27 28.70
C MET A 232 9.14 -0.93 29.15
N LEU A 233 8.33 -1.40 28.18
CA LEU A 233 7.09 -2.10 28.50
C LEU A 233 7.36 -3.37 29.34
N ASN A 234 8.35 -4.16 28.96
CA ASN A 234 8.74 -5.35 29.73
C ASN A 234 9.18 -5.00 31.16
N ARG A 235 9.96 -3.93 31.36
CA ARG A 235 10.34 -3.44 32.70
C ARG A 235 9.11 -3.00 33.49
N MET A 236 8.23 -2.18 32.89
CA MET A 236 7.00 -1.74 33.55
C MET A 236 6.08 -2.89 33.97
N ILE A 237 6.10 -4.01 33.24
CA ILE A 237 5.31 -5.20 33.57
C ILE A 237 5.97 -5.99 34.68
N GLN A 238 7.29 -6.12 34.68
CA GLN A 238 8.02 -6.74 35.79
C GLN A 238 7.85 -5.96 37.08
N ASP A 239 7.87 -4.63 37.01
CA ASP A 239 7.67 -3.74 38.16
C ASP A 239 6.20 -3.69 38.62
N ALA A 240 5.24 -3.86 37.70
CA ALA A 240 3.79 -3.93 37.99
C ALA A 240 3.30 -5.32 38.39
N GLY A 241 4.20 -6.29 38.55
CA GLY A 241 3.89 -7.68 38.87
C GLY A 241 3.25 -7.90 40.25
N SER A 242 3.03 -6.83 41.04
CA SER A 242 2.32 -6.87 42.32
C SER A 242 0.97 -6.13 42.35
N SER A 243 0.63 -5.32 41.34
CA SER A 243 -0.67 -4.64 41.28
C SER A 243 -1.19 -4.53 39.84
N GLY A 244 -2.07 -5.46 39.52
CA GLY A 244 -2.59 -5.68 38.18
C GLY A 244 -3.32 -4.49 37.57
N SER A 245 -2.74 -3.81 36.61
CA SER A 245 -3.52 -3.02 35.68
C SER A 245 -3.82 -3.84 34.41
N PHE A 246 -5.06 -4.25 34.28
CA PHE A 246 -5.65 -4.99 33.14
C PHE A 246 -5.37 -4.37 31.77
N ARG A 247 -5.00 -3.08 31.72
CA ARG A 247 -4.74 -2.34 30.48
C ARG A 247 -3.38 -2.69 29.85
N LEU A 248 -2.36 -2.96 30.64
CA LEU A 248 -1.02 -3.28 30.15
C LEU A 248 -0.92 -4.69 29.55
N ARG A 249 -1.68 -5.65 30.07
CA ARG A 249 -1.77 -7.01 29.49
C ARG A 249 -2.31 -7.03 28.06
N ARG A 250 -3.15 -6.05 27.67
CA ARG A 250 -3.69 -5.98 26.31
C ARG A 250 -2.66 -5.54 25.26
N VAL A 251 -1.63 -4.80 25.63
CA VAL A 251 -0.60 -4.32 24.68
C VAL A 251 0.39 -5.44 24.36
N LEU A 252 0.54 -6.43 25.23
CA LEU A 252 1.51 -7.52 25.07
C LEU A 252 0.93 -8.80 24.44
N VAL A 253 -0.38 -8.92 24.35
CA VAL A 253 -1.04 -10.09 23.73
C VAL A 253 -1.33 -9.83 22.24
N TRP A 254 -0.90 -8.70 21.71
CA TRP A 254 -0.91 -8.35 20.28
C TRP A 254 0.52 -8.08 19.80
#